data_e300388e1a21f3a78ae117b27e382d92
#
_entry.id   e300388e1a21f3a78ae117b27e382d92
#
_cell.length_a   1.000
_cell.length_b   1.000
_cell.length_c   1.000
_cell.angle_alpha   90.00
_cell.angle_beta   90.00
_cell.angle_gamma   90.00
#
_symmetry.space_group_name_H-M   'P 1'
#
loop_
_entity.id
_entity.type
_entity.pdbx_description
1 polymer ?
#
loop_
_entity_poly.entity_id
_entity_poly.type
_entity_poly.pdbx_seq_one_letter_code
_entity_poly.pdbx_strand_id
1 'polypeptide(L)'
;MPRLKITDLPENTKIMHEIQRGWRNKNWENSLRNHSNDLEDLLSLIALFDYWTNSLPTDDATGLLSKEIYTDAYFSIHLACFGLYKNAYMSLRSQFETAMRLIYFSNHPLEFKLWQNGDEKWIGSIVSFV
;
A
#
# COMPACT_ATOMS: atom_id res chain seq x y z
N MET A 1 14.16 18.32 18.76
CA MET A 1 15.08 18.25 17.62
C MET A 1 14.88 19.48 16.74
N PRO A 2 15.90 20.26 16.43
CA PRO A 2 15.77 21.35 15.48
C PRO A 2 15.40 20.79 14.11
N ARG A 3 14.33 21.31 13.48
CA ARG A 3 13.96 20.94 12.11
C ARG A 3 15.02 21.45 11.14
N LEU A 4 15.63 20.57 10.39
CA LEU A 4 16.53 20.93 9.30
C LEU A 4 15.77 21.79 8.27
N LYS A 5 16.29 22.98 8.00
CA LYS A 5 15.72 23.84 6.97
C LYS A 5 16.34 23.48 5.62
N ILE A 6 15.58 23.63 4.53
CA ILE A 6 16.08 23.39 3.16
C ILE A 6 17.31 24.26 2.85
N THR A 7 17.37 25.45 3.44
CA THR A 7 18.51 26.37 3.33
C THR A 7 19.82 25.81 3.90
N ASP A 8 19.73 24.84 4.79
CA ASP A 8 20.88 24.25 5.49
C ASP A 8 21.45 23.01 4.76
N LEU A 9 20.82 22.63 3.63
CA LEU A 9 21.25 21.49 2.83
C LEU A 9 22.38 21.88 1.87
N PRO A 10 23.29 20.95 1.54
CA PRO A 10 24.25 21.13 0.47
C PRO A 10 23.57 21.50 -0.86
N GLU A 11 24.24 22.29 -1.69
CA GLU A 11 23.66 22.81 -2.95
C GLU A 11 23.10 21.70 -3.85
N ASN A 12 23.82 20.59 -4.01
CA ASN A 12 23.37 19.47 -4.82
C ASN A 12 22.06 18.85 -4.27
N THR A 13 21.89 18.83 -2.96
CA THR A 13 20.68 18.32 -2.30
C THR A 13 19.51 19.27 -2.50
N LYS A 14 19.75 20.57 -2.52
CA LYS A 14 18.72 21.58 -2.84
C LYS A 14 18.21 21.42 -4.26
N ILE A 15 19.12 21.27 -5.23
CA ILE A 15 18.78 21.05 -6.64
C ILE A 15 17.93 19.77 -6.79
N MET A 16 18.37 18.66 -6.18
CA MET A 16 17.63 17.41 -6.21
C MET A 16 16.24 17.55 -5.58
N HIS A 17 16.13 18.29 -4.48
CA HIS A 17 14.84 18.53 -3.82
C HIS A 17 13.89 19.34 -4.73
N GLU A 18 14.37 20.37 -5.40
CA GLU A 18 13.59 21.18 -6.32
C GLU A 18 13.12 20.40 -7.54
N ILE A 19 14.00 19.58 -8.13
CA ILE A 19 13.65 18.68 -9.24
C ILE A 19 12.56 17.70 -8.83
N GLN A 20 12.73 17.03 -7.69
CA GLN A 20 11.74 16.07 -7.18
C GLN A 20 10.40 16.73 -6.89
N ARG A 21 10.42 17.92 -6.28
CA ARG A 21 9.19 18.66 -5.98
C ARG A 21 8.44 19.07 -7.24
N GLY A 22 9.15 19.60 -8.22
CA GLY A 22 8.55 20.01 -9.49
C GLY A 22 7.95 18.83 -10.25
N TRP A 23 8.68 17.73 -10.36
CA TRP A 23 8.23 16.51 -11.01
C TRP A 23 7.01 15.90 -10.32
N ARG A 24 7.04 15.79 -9.00
CA ARG A 24 5.93 15.26 -8.20
C ARG A 24 4.66 16.08 -8.33
N ASN A 25 4.77 17.40 -8.21
CA ASN A 25 3.61 18.29 -8.31
C ASN A 25 3.00 18.24 -9.71
N LYS A 26 3.81 18.24 -10.76
CA LYS A 26 3.33 18.13 -12.13
C LYS A 26 2.59 16.82 -12.39
N ASN A 27 3.12 15.70 -11.94
CA ASN A 27 2.48 14.40 -12.12
C ASN A 27 1.18 14.30 -11.34
N TRP A 28 1.15 14.80 -10.11
CA TRP A 28 -0.05 14.84 -9.27
C TRP A 28 -1.16 15.67 -9.91
N GLU A 29 -0.85 16.88 -10.32
CA GLU A 29 -1.80 17.78 -10.98
C GLU A 29 -2.34 17.19 -12.29
N ASN A 30 -1.48 16.58 -13.10
CA ASN A 30 -1.90 15.93 -14.35
C ASN A 30 -2.81 14.74 -14.06
N SER A 31 -2.53 13.94 -13.06
CA SER A 31 -3.36 12.81 -12.67
C SER A 31 -4.74 13.26 -12.21
N LEU A 32 -4.81 14.30 -11.36
CA LEU A 32 -6.08 14.87 -10.89
C LEU A 32 -6.88 15.45 -12.05
N ARG A 33 -6.23 16.13 -12.99
CA ARG A 33 -6.91 16.75 -14.13
C ARG A 33 -7.47 15.73 -15.11
N ASN A 34 -6.72 14.70 -15.42
CA ASN A 34 -7.05 13.76 -16.49
C ASN A 34 -7.86 12.55 -16.02
N HIS A 35 -7.80 12.21 -14.72
CA HIS A 35 -8.37 10.99 -14.16
C HIS A 35 -9.19 11.24 -12.88
N SER A 36 -9.76 12.43 -12.71
CA SER A 36 -10.49 12.80 -11.49
C SER A 36 -11.64 11.85 -11.17
N ASN A 37 -12.45 11.48 -12.17
CA ASN A 37 -13.58 10.58 -11.96
C ASN A 37 -13.14 9.16 -11.57
N ASP A 38 -12.14 8.63 -12.26
CA ASP A 38 -11.59 7.30 -11.95
C ASP A 38 -10.96 7.27 -10.55
N LEU A 39 -10.28 8.35 -10.15
CA LEU A 39 -9.69 8.49 -8.82
C LEU A 39 -10.76 8.60 -7.73
N GLU A 40 -11.83 9.36 -7.98
CA GLU A 40 -12.95 9.47 -7.05
C GLU A 40 -13.63 8.13 -6.83
N ASP A 41 -13.88 7.37 -7.89
CA ASP A 41 -14.45 6.04 -7.81
C ASP A 41 -13.55 5.07 -7.03
N LEU A 42 -12.26 5.03 -7.34
CA LEU A 42 -11.29 4.19 -6.65
C LEU A 42 -11.14 4.56 -5.16
N LEU A 43 -11.05 5.84 -4.85
CA LEU A 43 -10.94 6.29 -3.45
C LEU A 43 -12.23 6.01 -2.67
N SER A 44 -13.39 6.09 -3.32
CA SER A 44 -14.68 5.73 -2.71
C SER A 44 -14.73 4.23 -2.38
N LEU A 45 -14.24 3.37 -3.27
CA LEU A 45 -14.14 1.93 -3.01
C LEU A 45 -13.16 1.62 -1.87
N ILE A 46 -12.03 2.31 -1.81
CA ILE A 46 -11.06 2.14 -0.72
C ILE A 46 -11.65 2.61 0.61
N ALA A 47 -12.36 3.73 0.63
CA ALA A 47 -13.02 4.21 1.83
C ALA A 47 -14.10 3.24 2.33
N LEU A 48 -14.87 2.65 1.43
CA LEU A 48 -15.83 1.61 1.77
C LEU A 48 -15.15 0.37 2.36
N PHE A 49 -14.04 -0.06 1.76
CA PHE A 49 -13.25 -1.18 2.26
C PHE A 49 -12.64 -0.88 3.64
N ASP A 50 -12.16 0.33 3.87
CA ASP A 50 -11.66 0.77 5.18
C ASP A 50 -12.77 0.74 6.25
N TYR A 51 -13.96 1.21 5.92
CA TYR A 51 -15.11 1.13 6.81
C TYR A 51 -15.42 -0.31 7.23
N TRP A 52 -15.41 -1.25 6.28
CA TRP A 52 -15.61 -2.66 6.57
C TRP A 52 -14.47 -3.24 7.42
N THR A 53 -13.23 -2.91 7.10
CA THR A 53 -12.04 -3.37 7.82
C THR A 53 -12.06 -2.94 9.29
N ASN A 54 -12.48 -1.71 9.58
CA ASN A 54 -12.55 -1.18 10.94
C ASN A 54 -13.64 -1.84 11.79
N SER A 55 -14.60 -2.51 11.18
CA SER A 55 -15.65 -3.26 11.90
C SER A 55 -15.27 -4.72 12.16
N LEU A 56 -14.12 -5.20 11.66
CA LEU A 56 -13.65 -6.57 11.83
C LEU A 56 -12.78 -6.71 13.09
N PRO A 57 -12.77 -7.90 13.72
CA PRO A 57 -11.84 -8.21 14.81
C PRO A 57 -10.39 -8.05 14.36
N THR A 58 -9.54 -7.45 15.21
CA THR A 58 -8.13 -7.21 14.88
C THR A 58 -7.22 -8.42 15.13
N ASP A 59 -7.72 -9.44 15.81
CA ASP A 59 -6.93 -10.56 16.30
C ASP A 59 -6.94 -11.77 15.35
N ASP A 60 -7.80 -11.75 14.35
CA ASP A 60 -7.88 -12.82 13.35
C ASP A 60 -7.25 -12.42 12.00
N ALA A 61 -7.13 -13.41 11.10
CA ALA A 61 -6.59 -13.21 9.77
C ALA A 61 -7.34 -12.15 8.98
N THR A 62 -8.66 -12.12 9.12
CA THR A 62 -9.53 -11.21 8.38
C THR A 62 -9.23 -9.76 8.74
N GLY A 63 -9.15 -9.43 10.03
CA GLY A 63 -8.88 -8.08 10.49
C GLY A 63 -7.47 -7.60 10.13
N LEU A 64 -6.44 -8.43 10.37
CA LEU A 64 -5.05 -8.05 10.12
C LEU A 64 -4.73 -7.91 8.64
N LEU A 65 -5.07 -8.92 7.83
CA LEU A 65 -4.77 -8.92 6.40
C LEU A 65 -5.61 -7.91 5.62
N SER A 66 -6.85 -7.64 6.06
CA SER A 66 -7.69 -6.61 5.44
C SER A 66 -7.10 -5.21 5.59
N LYS A 67 -6.47 -4.89 6.72
CA LYS A 67 -5.77 -3.62 6.92
C LYS A 67 -4.55 -3.49 6.01
N GLU A 68 -3.82 -4.56 5.81
CA GLU A 68 -2.68 -4.59 4.89
C GLU A 68 -3.14 -4.38 3.44
N ILE A 69 -4.20 -5.06 3.01
CA ILE A 69 -4.82 -4.87 1.68
C ILE A 69 -5.24 -3.41 1.47
N TYR A 70 -5.91 -2.81 2.45
CA TYR A 70 -6.29 -1.40 2.40
C TYR A 70 -5.09 -0.48 2.21
N THR A 71 -4.05 -0.70 2.99
CA THR A 71 -2.82 0.11 2.93
C THR A 71 -2.15 0.02 1.57
N ASP A 72 -1.99 -1.19 1.03
CA ASP A 72 -1.40 -1.42 -0.28
C ASP A 72 -2.25 -0.83 -1.42
N ALA A 73 -3.58 -0.93 -1.33
CA ALA A 73 -4.50 -0.32 -2.28
C ALA A 73 -4.33 1.21 -2.31
N TYR A 74 -4.33 1.84 -1.15
CA TYR A 74 -4.15 3.29 -1.02
C TYR A 74 -2.78 3.74 -1.57
N PHE A 75 -1.71 3.04 -1.20
CA PHE A 75 -0.37 3.35 -1.70
C PHE A 75 -0.24 3.15 -3.20
N SER A 76 -0.83 2.11 -3.78
CA SER A 76 -0.76 1.87 -5.22
C SER A 76 -1.33 3.04 -6.02
N ILE A 77 -2.48 3.57 -5.62
CA ILE A 77 -3.11 4.73 -6.26
C ILE A 77 -2.24 5.98 -6.07
N HIS A 78 -1.77 6.23 -4.86
CA HIS A 78 -0.95 7.40 -4.55
C HIS A 78 0.35 7.42 -5.37
N LEU A 79 1.06 6.31 -5.41
CA LEU A 79 2.28 6.16 -6.19
C LEU A 79 2.05 6.31 -7.69
N ALA A 80 0.94 5.79 -8.21
CA ALA A 80 0.55 5.97 -9.61
C ALA A 80 0.30 7.45 -9.93
N CYS A 81 -0.40 8.17 -9.06
CA CYS A 81 -0.64 9.61 -9.22
C CYS A 81 0.65 10.44 -9.23
N PHE A 82 1.68 9.99 -8.52
CA PHE A 82 3.01 10.60 -8.55
C PHE A 82 3.88 10.14 -9.73
N GLY A 83 3.39 9.26 -10.60
CA GLY A 83 4.13 8.73 -11.74
C GLY A 83 5.14 7.63 -11.38
N LEU A 84 5.09 7.11 -10.16
CA LEU A 84 5.95 6.02 -9.68
C LEU A 84 5.33 4.65 -10.02
N TYR A 85 5.11 4.41 -11.31
CA TYR A 85 4.33 3.26 -11.80
C TYR A 85 4.91 1.91 -11.40
N LYS A 86 6.23 1.76 -11.37
CA LYS A 86 6.86 0.51 -10.91
C LYS A 86 6.51 0.21 -9.46
N ASN A 87 6.61 1.21 -8.60
CA ASN A 87 6.29 1.08 -7.17
C ASN A 87 4.78 0.87 -6.95
N ALA A 88 3.95 1.58 -7.71
CA ALA A 88 2.50 1.39 -7.70
C ALA A 88 2.12 -0.05 -8.07
N TYR A 89 2.75 -0.60 -9.11
CA TYR A 89 2.54 -1.99 -9.53
C TYR A 89 2.99 -3.00 -8.46
N MET A 90 4.11 -2.73 -7.77
CA MET A 90 4.57 -3.59 -6.67
C MET A 90 3.58 -3.59 -5.49
N SER A 91 3.03 -2.42 -5.13
CA SER A 91 1.97 -2.34 -4.10
C SER A 91 0.69 -3.06 -4.53
N LEU A 92 0.29 -2.93 -5.80
CA LEU A 92 -0.86 -3.65 -6.33
C LEU A 92 -0.66 -5.18 -6.30
N ARG A 93 0.54 -5.64 -6.63
CA ARG A 93 0.91 -7.05 -6.53
C ARG A 93 0.86 -7.54 -5.08
N SER A 94 1.43 -6.78 -4.14
CA SER A 94 1.36 -7.09 -2.70
C SER A 94 -0.08 -7.19 -2.22
N GLN A 95 -0.93 -6.25 -2.62
CA GLN A 95 -2.37 -6.29 -2.34
C GLN A 95 -3.02 -7.59 -2.81
N PHE A 96 -2.73 -8.01 -4.03
CA PHE A 96 -3.28 -9.25 -4.58
C PHE A 96 -2.79 -10.49 -3.80
N GLU A 97 -1.49 -10.57 -3.52
CA GLU A 97 -0.90 -11.67 -2.75
C GLU A 97 -1.51 -11.73 -1.34
N THR A 98 -1.69 -10.59 -0.68
CA THR A 98 -2.32 -10.51 0.65
C THR A 98 -3.80 -10.88 0.61
N ALA A 99 -4.52 -10.53 -0.45
CA ALA A 99 -5.91 -10.95 -0.65
C ALA A 99 -6.03 -12.48 -0.79
N MET A 100 -5.11 -13.11 -1.52
CA MET A 100 -5.05 -14.57 -1.62
C MET A 100 -4.74 -15.24 -0.27
N ARG A 101 -3.83 -14.66 0.52
CA ARG A 101 -3.58 -15.11 1.90
C ARG A 101 -4.80 -14.96 2.79
N LEU A 102 -5.54 -13.86 2.66
CA LEU A 102 -6.76 -13.62 3.41
C LEU A 102 -7.79 -14.73 3.15
N ILE A 103 -8.03 -15.06 1.89
CA ILE A 103 -8.96 -16.13 1.49
C ILE A 103 -8.52 -17.48 2.09
N TYR A 104 -7.23 -17.78 2.01
CA TYR A 104 -6.68 -19.02 2.53
C TYR A 104 -6.81 -19.10 4.06
N PHE A 105 -6.30 -18.11 4.77
CA PHE A 105 -6.27 -18.13 6.24
C PHE A 105 -7.66 -17.96 6.89
N SER A 106 -8.62 -17.36 6.20
CA SER A 106 -10.00 -17.30 6.68
C SER A 106 -10.62 -18.71 6.82
N ASN A 107 -10.15 -19.67 6.02
CA ASN A 107 -10.56 -21.05 6.08
C ASN A 107 -9.62 -21.94 6.92
N HIS A 108 -8.45 -21.43 7.30
CA HIS A 108 -7.38 -22.17 7.99
C HIS A 108 -6.84 -21.38 9.19
N PRO A 109 -7.64 -21.15 10.25
CA PRO A 109 -7.26 -20.28 11.37
C PRO A 109 -6.06 -20.78 12.18
N LEU A 110 -5.87 -22.10 12.26
CA LEU A 110 -4.70 -22.68 12.93
C LEU A 110 -3.40 -22.36 12.19
N GLU A 111 -3.45 -22.46 10.88
CA GLU A 111 -2.29 -22.16 10.03
C GLU A 111 -1.92 -20.68 10.04
N PHE A 112 -2.93 -19.81 10.16
CA PHE A 112 -2.71 -18.39 10.37
C PHE A 112 -1.91 -18.11 11.65
N LYS A 113 -2.25 -18.76 12.75
CA LYS A 113 -1.50 -18.63 14.02
C LYS A 113 -0.07 -19.12 13.91
N LEU A 114 0.16 -20.23 13.21
CA LEU A 114 1.50 -20.74 12.95
C LEU A 114 2.33 -19.78 12.10
N TRP A 115 1.71 -19.21 11.06
CA TRP A 115 2.33 -18.18 10.23
C TRP A 115 2.68 -16.91 11.03
N GLN A 116 1.78 -16.43 11.90
CA GLN A 116 2.05 -15.27 12.78
C GLN A 116 3.23 -15.51 13.71
N ASN A 117 3.40 -16.72 14.20
CA ASN A 117 4.49 -17.09 15.10
C ASN A 117 5.83 -17.29 14.38
N GLY A 118 5.90 -17.10 13.07
CA GLY A 118 7.13 -17.19 12.28
C GLY A 118 7.62 -18.63 12.10
N ASP A 119 6.74 -19.61 12.07
CA ASP A 119 7.12 -21.01 11.82
C ASP A 119 7.51 -21.17 10.34
N GLU A 120 8.83 -21.13 10.07
CA GLU A 120 9.43 -21.09 8.72
C GLU A 120 9.02 -22.26 7.83
N LYS A 121 8.63 -23.40 8.41
CA LYS A 121 8.17 -24.58 7.66
C LYS A 121 6.91 -24.32 6.85
N TRP A 122 6.12 -23.33 7.24
CA TRP A 122 4.87 -22.96 6.57
C TRP A 122 5.06 -21.93 5.45
N ILE A 123 6.05 -21.06 5.57
CA ILE A 123 6.33 -20.04 4.57
C ILE A 123 6.69 -20.67 3.22
N GLY A 124 7.43 -21.77 3.25
CA GLY A 124 7.83 -22.53 2.05
C GLY A 124 6.67 -23.19 1.29
N SER A 125 5.64 -23.65 2.01
CA SER A 125 4.48 -24.32 1.38
C SER A 125 3.46 -23.33 0.78
N ILE A 126 3.32 -22.14 1.35
CA ILE A 126 2.44 -21.10 0.82
C ILE A 126 3.02 -20.46 -0.44
N VAL A 127 4.34 -20.26 -0.48
CA VAL A 127 5.03 -19.69 -1.67
C VAL A 127 4.99 -20.67 -2.86
N SER A 128 4.87 -21.96 -2.63
CA SER A 128 4.72 -22.96 -3.72
C SER A 128 3.32 -23.03 -4.31
N PHE A 129 2.32 -22.39 -3.69
CA PHE A 129 0.93 -22.31 -4.19
C PHE A 129 0.63 -21.00 -4.97
N VAL A 130 1.56 -20.05 -4.95
CA VAL A 130 1.49 -18.77 -5.68
C VAL A 130 2.50 -18.77 -6.82
#